data_7a69412de0a0f16170a8d8451316672b
#
_entry.id   7a69412de0a0f16170a8d8451316672b
#
_cell.length_a   1.000
_cell.length_b   1.000
_cell.length_c   1.000
_cell.angle_alpha   90.00
_cell.angle_beta   90.00
_cell.angle_gamma   90.00
#
_symmetry.space_group_name_H-M   'P 1'
#
loop_
_entity.id
_entity.type
_entity.pdbx_description
1 polymer ?
#
loop_
_entity_poly.entity_id
_entity_poly.type
_entity_poly.pdbx_seq_one_letter_code
_entity_poly.pdbx_strand_id
1 'polypeptide(L)'
;MCVDYSEEMFGEIVASLGSVEQVYDAYYNAVLASVVADLGPYKPKRIGHITLVRKFHRAYPCEYDASNIIAHILKEMKSRQLELDYNGAGAVKPLCLEPYPPHWVVKKALELGVPLVYGSDAHSVAGLHQGIEHMLMYKE
;
A
#
# COMPACT_ATOMS: atom_id res chain seq x y z
N MET A 1 3.19 5.97 -11.95
CA MET A 1 3.64 7.09 -11.08
C MET A 1 4.52 6.49 -9.99
N CYS A 2 5.78 6.90 -9.90
CA CYS A 2 6.74 6.39 -8.90
C CYS A 2 6.71 7.34 -7.68
N VAL A 3 5.95 6.96 -6.64
CA VAL A 3 5.71 7.81 -5.45
C VAL A 3 6.70 7.54 -4.31
N ASP A 4 7.67 6.63 -4.51
CA ASP A 4 8.45 6.04 -3.41
C ASP A 4 9.97 6.12 -3.62
N TYR A 5 10.45 6.76 -4.67
CA TYR A 5 11.87 6.83 -4.98
C TYR A 5 12.63 7.69 -3.96
N SER A 6 12.29 8.98 -3.88
CA SER A 6 12.85 9.89 -2.87
C SER A 6 11.82 10.92 -2.42
N GLU A 7 12.10 11.61 -1.30
CA GLU A 7 11.26 12.68 -0.77
C GLU A 7 11.17 13.85 -1.76
N GLU A 8 12.31 14.22 -2.40
CA GLU A 8 12.37 15.29 -3.38
C GLU A 8 11.49 15.00 -4.59
N MET A 9 11.57 13.78 -5.16
CA MET A 9 10.71 13.37 -6.27
C MET A 9 9.24 13.33 -5.89
N PHE A 10 8.90 12.96 -4.66
CA PHE A 10 7.52 13.05 -4.18
C PHE A 10 7.05 14.50 -4.17
N GLY A 11 7.89 15.44 -3.71
CA GLY A 11 7.62 16.88 -3.76
C GLY A 11 7.40 17.41 -5.18
N GLU A 12 8.18 16.93 -6.16
CA GLU A 12 7.99 17.27 -7.57
C GLU A 12 6.65 16.77 -8.11
N ILE A 13 6.22 15.56 -7.73
CA ILE A 13 4.91 15.02 -8.09
C ILE A 13 3.79 15.87 -7.47
N VAL A 14 3.92 16.25 -6.19
CA VAL A 14 2.97 17.15 -5.52
C VAL A 14 2.86 18.47 -6.26
N ALA A 15 3.99 19.09 -6.62
CA ALA A 15 4.00 20.33 -7.39
C ALA A 15 3.34 20.18 -8.76
N SER A 16 3.55 19.03 -9.42
CA SER A 16 2.98 18.74 -10.75
C SER A 16 1.47 18.50 -10.70
N LEU A 17 0.96 17.83 -9.68
CA LEU A 17 -0.46 17.49 -9.54
C LEU A 17 -1.26 18.57 -8.78
N GLY A 18 -0.58 19.46 -8.04
CA GLY A 18 -1.18 20.60 -7.36
C GLY A 18 -1.34 20.42 -5.85
N SER A 19 -1.51 19.21 -5.33
CA SER A 19 -1.56 18.96 -3.88
C SER A 19 -1.22 17.51 -3.52
N VAL A 20 -0.95 17.25 -2.23
CA VAL A 20 -0.72 15.90 -1.69
C VAL A 20 -1.97 15.03 -1.87
N GLU A 21 -3.16 15.59 -1.64
CA GLU A 21 -4.44 14.89 -1.80
C GLU A 21 -4.64 14.41 -3.23
N GLN A 22 -4.26 15.22 -4.22
CA GLN A 22 -4.34 14.83 -5.64
C GLN A 22 -3.35 13.71 -5.99
N VAL A 23 -2.19 13.66 -5.34
CA VAL A 23 -1.25 12.53 -5.48
C VAL A 23 -1.87 11.26 -4.91
N TYR A 24 -2.48 11.33 -3.74
CA TYR A 24 -3.16 10.18 -3.11
C TYR A 24 -4.34 9.69 -3.96
N ASP A 25 -5.17 10.60 -4.45
CA ASP A 25 -6.30 10.26 -5.31
C ASP A 25 -5.84 9.57 -6.59
N ALA A 26 -4.86 10.14 -7.29
CA ALA A 26 -4.29 9.55 -8.50
C ALA A 26 -3.67 8.17 -8.24
N TYR A 27 -2.96 8.01 -7.10
CA TYR A 27 -2.36 6.75 -6.74
C TYR A 27 -3.41 5.66 -6.47
N TYR A 28 -4.40 5.91 -5.63
CA TYR A 28 -5.42 4.91 -5.31
C TYR A 28 -6.30 4.54 -6.51
N ASN A 29 -6.60 5.50 -7.38
CA ASN A 29 -7.28 5.22 -8.64
C ASN A 29 -6.44 4.32 -9.56
N ALA A 30 -5.12 4.52 -9.62
CA ALA A 30 -4.21 3.64 -10.37
C ALA A 30 -4.15 2.23 -9.75
N VAL A 31 -4.14 2.11 -8.41
CA VAL A 31 -4.23 0.81 -7.72
C VAL A 31 -5.53 0.10 -8.07
N LEU A 32 -6.68 0.80 -7.98
CA LEU A 32 -7.98 0.23 -8.35
C LEU A 32 -7.99 -0.23 -9.81
N ALA A 33 -7.49 0.60 -10.72
CA ALA A 33 -7.39 0.25 -12.14
C ALA A 33 -6.53 -1.02 -12.36
N SER A 34 -5.42 -1.17 -11.63
CA SER A 34 -4.57 -2.36 -11.71
C SER A 34 -5.25 -3.63 -11.17
N VAL A 35 -6.05 -3.49 -10.10
CA VAL A 35 -6.82 -4.60 -9.52
C VAL A 35 -7.87 -5.10 -10.50
N VAL A 36 -8.59 -4.21 -11.18
CA VAL A 36 -9.68 -4.59 -12.10
C VAL A 36 -9.20 -4.94 -13.51
N ALA A 37 -7.97 -4.58 -13.88
CA ALA A 37 -7.44 -4.83 -15.22
C ALA A 37 -7.49 -6.32 -15.59
N ASP A 38 -7.92 -6.62 -16.80
CA ASP A 38 -7.79 -7.94 -17.38
C ASP A 38 -6.40 -8.08 -18.00
N LEU A 39 -5.54 -8.87 -17.35
CA LEU A 39 -4.19 -9.19 -17.81
C LEU A 39 -4.08 -10.65 -18.31
N GLY A 40 -5.22 -11.29 -18.55
CA GLY A 40 -5.29 -12.67 -19.03
C GLY A 40 -4.87 -13.70 -17.97
N PRO A 41 -4.54 -14.94 -18.40
CA PRO A 41 -4.34 -16.09 -17.49
C PRO A 41 -3.09 -15.96 -16.60
N TYR A 42 -2.17 -15.07 -16.92
CA TYR A 42 -0.93 -14.85 -16.17
C TYR A 42 -1.00 -13.65 -15.21
N LYS A 43 -2.19 -13.08 -14.97
CA LYS A 43 -2.36 -12.01 -14.00
C LYS A 43 -1.82 -12.44 -12.63
N PRO A 44 -0.92 -11.64 -11.99
CA PRO A 44 -0.46 -11.93 -10.64
C PRO A 44 -1.61 -12.02 -9.66
N LYS A 45 -1.58 -12.99 -8.75
CA LYS A 45 -2.61 -13.16 -7.70
C LYS A 45 -2.42 -12.19 -6.53
N ARG A 46 -1.20 -11.70 -6.31
CA ARG A 46 -0.86 -10.81 -5.20
C ARG A 46 -0.76 -9.38 -5.70
N ILE A 47 -1.45 -8.48 -5.01
CA ILE A 47 -1.34 -7.03 -5.21
C ILE A 47 -0.40 -6.47 -4.15
N GLY A 48 0.71 -5.86 -4.62
CA GLY A 48 1.76 -5.31 -3.76
C GLY A 48 1.35 -3.99 -3.12
N HIS A 49 1.79 -3.77 -1.88
CA HIS A 49 1.87 -2.50 -1.13
C HIS A 49 0.90 -1.38 -1.56
N ILE A 50 -0.41 -1.66 -1.54
CA ILE A 50 -1.48 -0.77 -2.06
C ILE A 50 -1.52 0.62 -1.41
N THR A 51 -0.74 0.88 -0.36
CA THR A 51 -0.66 2.18 0.33
C THR A 51 0.74 2.79 0.28
N LEU A 52 1.58 2.42 -0.69
CA LEU A 52 2.96 2.90 -0.81
C LEU A 52 3.06 4.43 -0.94
N VAL A 53 2.03 5.11 -1.44
CA VAL A 53 1.93 6.57 -1.46
C VAL A 53 2.13 7.21 -0.08
N ARG A 54 1.93 6.45 1.00
CA ARG A 54 2.11 6.90 2.38
C ARG A 54 3.57 6.88 2.86
N LYS A 55 4.52 6.46 2.01
CA LYS A 55 5.95 6.35 2.40
C LYS A 55 6.51 7.64 3.02
N PHE A 56 6.06 8.80 2.54
CA PHE A 56 6.50 10.11 3.00
C PHE A 56 5.43 10.89 3.76
N HIS A 57 4.39 10.22 4.31
CA HIS A 57 3.24 10.90 4.91
C HIS A 57 3.58 11.75 6.15
N ARG A 58 4.73 11.51 6.77
CA ARG A 58 5.20 12.31 7.91
C ARG A 58 5.87 13.62 7.47
N ALA A 59 6.47 13.63 6.27
CA ALA A 59 7.02 14.85 5.66
C ALA A 59 5.95 15.63 4.88
N TYR A 60 4.98 14.93 4.31
CA TYR A 60 3.86 15.50 3.53
C TYR A 60 2.52 15.06 4.15
N PRO A 61 2.17 15.62 5.32
CA PRO A 61 0.90 15.29 5.96
C PRO A 61 -0.28 15.81 5.13
N CYS A 62 -1.37 15.03 5.05
CA CYS A 62 -2.61 15.44 4.43
C CYS A 62 -3.80 14.76 5.10
N GLU A 63 -4.98 15.35 4.97
CA GLU A 63 -6.25 14.84 5.52
C GLU A 63 -7.05 14.02 4.50
N TYR A 64 -6.37 13.28 3.63
CA TYR A 64 -7.02 12.45 2.62
C TYR A 64 -7.74 11.25 3.25
N ASP A 65 -9.08 11.23 3.16
CA ASP A 65 -9.87 10.07 3.57
C ASP A 65 -9.89 8.98 2.49
N ALA A 66 -9.03 7.99 2.65
CA ALA A 66 -8.95 6.84 1.74
C ALA A 66 -9.99 5.74 2.02
N SER A 67 -10.87 5.88 3.01
CA SER A 67 -11.72 4.78 3.49
C SER A 67 -12.61 4.18 2.39
N ASN A 68 -13.24 5.01 1.58
CA ASN A 68 -14.13 4.58 0.51
C ASN A 68 -13.38 3.89 -0.63
N ILE A 69 -12.29 4.49 -1.12
CA ILE A 69 -11.51 3.92 -2.23
C ILE A 69 -10.82 2.61 -1.80
N ILE A 70 -10.28 2.53 -0.59
CA ILE A 70 -9.70 1.31 -0.04
C ILE A 70 -10.76 0.22 0.10
N ALA A 71 -11.96 0.54 0.61
CA ALA A 71 -13.05 -0.43 0.69
C ALA A 71 -13.44 -0.97 -0.70
N HIS A 72 -13.44 -0.12 -1.73
CA HIS A 72 -13.70 -0.53 -3.10
C HIS A 72 -12.59 -1.45 -3.62
N ILE A 73 -11.32 -1.05 -3.47
CA ILE A 73 -10.15 -1.86 -3.85
C ILE A 73 -10.24 -3.26 -3.22
N LEU A 74 -10.49 -3.35 -1.91
CA LEU A 74 -10.55 -4.62 -1.20
C LEU A 74 -11.73 -5.50 -1.65
N LYS A 75 -12.90 -4.91 -1.94
CA LYS A 75 -14.05 -5.65 -2.50
C LYS A 75 -13.72 -6.22 -3.89
N GLU A 76 -13.08 -5.43 -4.75
CA GLU A 76 -12.64 -5.89 -6.08
C GLU A 76 -11.56 -6.98 -5.96
N MET A 77 -10.63 -6.87 -5.02
CA MET A 77 -9.65 -7.92 -4.73
C MET A 77 -10.35 -9.22 -4.29
N LYS A 78 -11.32 -9.13 -3.38
CA LYS A 78 -12.07 -10.30 -2.90
C LYS A 78 -12.84 -10.97 -4.02
N SER A 79 -13.56 -10.21 -4.86
CA SER A 79 -14.36 -10.77 -5.97
C SER A 79 -13.49 -11.48 -7.01
N ARG A 80 -12.22 -11.05 -7.15
CA ARG A 80 -11.24 -11.62 -8.08
C ARG A 80 -10.31 -12.64 -7.46
N GLN A 81 -10.53 -13.00 -6.19
CA GLN A 81 -9.70 -13.96 -5.44
C GLN A 81 -8.22 -13.56 -5.40
N LEU A 82 -7.94 -12.26 -5.28
CA LEU A 82 -6.58 -11.72 -5.16
C LEU A 82 -6.13 -11.70 -3.71
N GLU A 83 -4.81 -11.79 -3.52
CA GLU A 83 -4.13 -11.69 -2.23
C GLU A 83 -3.59 -10.28 -2.02
N LEU A 84 -3.63 -9.79 -0.79
CA LEU A 84 -3.04 -8.51 -0.39
C LEU A 84 -1.65 -8.73 0.19
N ASP A 85 -0.64 -8.09 -0.39
CA ASP A 85 0.68 -7.99 0.20
C ASP A 85 0.61 -7.16 1.49
N TYR A 86 0.97 -7.78 2.61
CA TYR A 86 1.11 -7.12 3.90
C TYR A 86 2.60 -6.88 4.14
N ASN A 87 3.07 -5.73 3.72
CA ASN A 87 4.47 -5.41 3.52
C ASN A 87 5.07 -4.72 4.75
N GLY A 88 6.14 -5.30 5.29
CA GLY A 88 6.84 -4.81 6.48
C GLY A 88 7.77 -3.64 6.24
N ALA A 89 8.16 -3.37 4.99
CA ALA A 89 9.18 -2.35 4.70
C ALA A 89 8.82 -0.96 5.21
N GLY A 90 7.54 -0.57 5.13
CA GLY A 90 7.10 0.75 5.60
C GLY A 90 7.30 0.97 7.09
N ALA A 91 7.20 -0.07 7.91
CA ALA A 91 7.34 0.02 9.36
C ALA A 91 8.75 0.45 9.81
N VAL A 92 9.76 0.19 8.99
CA VAL A 92 11.16 0.56 9.26
C VAL A 92 11.63 1.80 8.49
N LYS A 93 10.76 2.45 7.71
CA LYS A 93 11.09 3.68 6.99
C LYS A 93 10.82 4.91 7.87
N PRO A 94 11.81 5.83 8.07
CA PRO A 94 11.70 6.94 9.03
C PRO A 94 10.53 7.89 8.79
N LEU A 95 10.16 8.10 7.51
CA LEU A 95 9.08 9.00 7.11
C LEU A 95 7.73 8.30 6.95
N CYS A 96 7.65 6.99 7.27
CA CYS A 96 6.43 6.19 7.24
C CYS A 96 6.08 5.64 8.63
N LEU A 97 6.88 4.71 9.15
CA LEU A 97 6.72 4.01 10.45
C LEU A 97 5.40 3.24 10.58
N GLU A 98 4.85 2.78 9.46
CA GLU A 98 3.69 1.89 9.41
C GLU A 98 3.86 0.88 8.26
N PRO A 99 3.30 -0.34 8.37
CA PRO A 99 3.34 -1.30 7.27
C PRO A 99 2.50 -0.84 6.07
N TYR A 100 2.73 -1.46 4.92
CA TYR A 100 1.89 -1.28 3.73
C TYR A 100 1.01 -2.54 3.53
N PRO A 101 -0.31 -2.44 3.77
CA PRO A 101 -1.05 -1.28 4.26
C PRO A 101 -1.01 -1.15 5.79
N PRO A 102 -1.45 0.01 6.33
CA PRO A 102 -1.58 0.24 7.77
C PRO A 102 -2.68 -0.64 8.39
N HIS A 103 -2.63 -0.81 9.72
CA HIS A 103 -3.46 -1.76 10.46
C HIS A 103 -4.97 -1.61 10.25
N TRP A 104 -5.48 -0.40 10.04
CA TRP A 104 -6.90 -0.21 9.79
C TRP A 104 -7.35 -0.81 8.45
N VAL A 105 -6.49 -0.77 7.42
CA VAL A 105 -6.74 -1.41 6.13
C VAL A 105 -6.66 -2.93 6.28
N VAL A 106 -5.68 -3.43 7.05
CA VAL A 106 -5.52 -4.87 7.34
C VAL A 106 -6.77 -5.42 8.01
N LYS A 107 -7.29 -4.72 9.05
CA LYS A 107 -8.55 -5.12 9.70
C LYS A 107 -9.69 -5.18 8.70
N LYS A 108 -9.81 -4.17 7.84
CA LYS A 108 -10.85 -4.15 6.80
C LYS A 108 -10.70 -5.29 5.78
N ALA A 109 -9.47 -5.62 5.39
CA ALA A 109 -9.19 -6.75 4.51
C ALA A 109 -9.61 -8.09 5.15
N LEU A 110 -9.29 -8.29 6.44
CA LEU A 110 -9.72 -9.47 7.20
C LEU A 110 -11.25 -9.58 7.31
N GLU A 111 -11.94 -8.47 7.62
CA GLU A 111 -13.40 -8.42 7.67
C GLU A 111 -14.04 -8.83 6.33
N LEU A 112 -13.44 -8.45 5.22
CA LEU A 112 -13.91 -8.80 3.86
C LEU A 112 -13.43 -10.18 3.40
N GLY A 113 -12.56 -10.83 4.16
CA GLY A 113 -11.97 -12.14 3.83
C GLY A 113 -10.99 -12.07 2.65
N VAL A 114 -10.24 -10.97 2.51
CA VAL A 114 -9.12 -10.87 1.57
C VAL A 114 -7.89 -11.53 2.20
N PRO A 115 -7.28 -12.53 1.56
CA PRO A 115 -6.08 -13.18 2.10
C PRO A 115 -4.91 -12.20 2.22
N LEU A 116 -4.20 -12.26 3.35
CA LEU A 116 -3.00 -11.46 3.61
C LEU A 116 -1.77 -12.34 3.47
N VAL A 117 -0.74 -11.82 2.80
CA VAL A 117 0.55 -12.51 2.68
C VAL A 117 1.66 -11.54 3.06
N TYR A 118 2.45 -11.92 4.06
CA TYR A 118 3.60 -11.10 4.47
C TYR A 118 4.62 -10.95 3.35
N GLY A 119 5.13 -9.73 3.17
CA GLY A 119 6.26 -9.40 2.33
C GLY A 119 7.26 -8.51 3.08
N SER A 120 8.55 -8.82 3.00
CA SER A 120 9.60 -7.96 3.59
C SER A 120 9.99 -6.82 2.67
N ASP A 121 9.81 -6.99 1.36
CA ASP A 121 10.32 -6.06 0.33
C ASP A 121 11.83 -5.81 0.47
N ALA A 122 12.56 -6.88 0.85
CA ALA A 122 13.99 -6.82 1.13
C ALA A 122 14.81 -6.66 -0.14
N HIS A 123 15.66 -5.64 -0.17
CA HIS A 123 16.64 -5.39 -1.24
C HIS A 123 18.07 -5.81 -0.83
N SER A 124 18.22 -6.39 0.37
CA SER A 124 19.47 -6.93 0.91
C SER A 124 19.19 -8.04 1.91
N VAL A 125 20.18 -8.83 2.24
CA VAL A 125 20.07 -9.91 3.26
C VAL A 125 19.65 -9.33 4.62
N ALA A 126 20.15 -8.17 4.99
CA ALA A 126 19.80 -7.50 6.24
C ALA A 126 18.33 -7.06 6.32
N GLY A 127 17.65 -6.89 5.18
CA GLY A 127 16.23 -6.54 5.11
C GLY A 127 15.27 -7.74 5.17
N LEU A 128 15.80 -8.98 5.21
CA LEU A 128 14.95 -10.15 5.35
C LEU A 128 14.17 -10.09 6.66
N HIS A 129 12.86 -10.37 6.57
CA HIS A 129 11.93 -10.29 7.69
C HIS A 129 11.74 -8.90 8.32
N GLN A 130 12.21 -7.81 7.66
CA GLN A 130 12.02 -6.46 8.20
C GLN A 130 10.53 -6.15 8.46
N GLY A 131 10.27 -5.53 9.61
CA GLY A 131 8.93 -5.10 10.00
C GLY A 131 7.97 -6.22 10.42
N ILE A 132 8.40 -7.48 10.49
CA ILE A 132 7.54 -8.63 10.84
C ILE A 132 6.95 -8.48 12.24
N GLU A 133 7.68 -7.88 13.18
CA GLU A 133 7.26 -7.60 14.55
C GLU A 133 6.12 -6.58 14.64
N HIS A 134 5.87 -5.84 13.57
CA HIS A 134 4.77 -4.87 13.47
C HIS A 134 3.50 -5.47 12.85
N MET A 135 3.55 -6.72 12.37
CA MET A 135 2.42 -7.37 11.71
C MET A 135 1.38 -7.86 12.70
N LEU A 136 0.10 -7.54 12.49
CA LEU A 136 -0.99 -7.96 13.38
C LEU A 136 -1.12 -9.48 13.51
N MET A 137 -0.83 -10.23 12.44
CA MET A 137 -0.94 -11.69 12.41
C MET A 137 0.16 -12.41 13.21
N TYR A 138 1.19 -11.69 13.67
CA TYR A 138 2.31 -12.24 14.45
C TYR A 138 2.39 -11.63 15.85
N LYS A 139 1.38 -10.85 16.27
CA LYS A 139 1.23 -10.39 17.66
C LYS A 139 0.41 -11.42 18.41
N GLU A 140 1.11 -12.21 19.24
CA GLU A 140 0.48 -13.06 20.25
C GLU A 140 -0.20 -12.23 21.35
#